data_0cdbb1918e3ed4030712882149ca16c5
#
_entry.id   0cdbb1918e3ed4030712882149ca16c5
#
_cell.length_a   1.000
_cell.length_b   1.000
_cell.length_c   1.000
_cell.angle_alpha   90.00
_cell.angle_beta   90.00
_cell.angle_gamma   90.00
#
_symmetry.space_group_name_H-M   'P 1'
#
loop_
_entity.id
_entity.type
_entity.pdbx_description
1 polymer ?
#
loop_
_entity_poly.entity_id
_entity_poly.type
_entity_poly.pdbx_seq_one_letter_code
_entity_poly.pdbx_strand_id
1 'polypeptide(L)'
;MAGVSVGTVDRVLHGRPNISKIAREKVEKVLAQINYQPNMYASALAYNKSYTFYLLVPQHESEAYWEEIEEGAMKAAEVRRDFHINVEVIYYDRFNAETFVNQVNHCLSLNPDGVIVVPAQLEITRTFTDKLHERNIPFVM
;
A
#
# COMPACT_ATOMS: atom_id res chain seq x y z
N MET A 1 22.13 -12.17 22.77
CA MET A 1 21.29 -13.09 21.98
C MET A 1 20.01 -13.40 22.79
N ALA A 2 18.84 -13.53 22.14
CA ALA A 2 17.56 -13.72 22.82
C ALA A 2 17.36 -15.10 23.49
N GLY A 3 18.26 -16.07 23.24
CA GLY A 3 18.16 -17.42 23.79
C GLY A 3 16.91 -18.22 23.34
N VAL A 4 16.44 -17.94 22.12
CA VAL A 4 15.33 -18.63 21.46
C VAL A 4 15.74 -19.13 20.08
N SER A 5 14.97 -20.04 19.50
CA SER A 5 15.26 -20.56 18.14
C SER A 5 15.09 -19.49 17.06
N VAL A 6 15.81 -19.66 15.94
CA VAL A 6 15.67 -18.76 14.75
C VAL A 6 14.23 -18.69 14.29
N GLY A 7 13.50 -19.81 14.29
CA GLY A 7 12.08 -19.84 13.91
C GLY A 7 11.17 -19.06 14.87
N THR A 8 11.56 -18.93 16.16
CA THR A 8 10.84 -18.07 17.12
C THR A 8 11.10 -16.60 16.82
N VAL A 9 12.34 -16.24 16.49
CA VAL A 9 12.68 -14.87 16.08
C VAL A 9 11.91 -14.47 14.81
N ASP A 10 11.90 -15.33 13.79
CA ASP A 10 11.16 -15.12 12.55
C ASP A 10 9.68 -14.89 12.80
N ARG A 11 9.05 -15.69 13.65
CA ARG A 11 7.64 -15.52 14.00
C ARG A 11 7.35 -14.22 14.72
N VAL A 12 8.23 -13.77 15.61
CA VAL A 12 8.10 -12.47 16.30
C VAL A 12 8.22 -11.32 15.30
N LEU A 13 9.24 -11.35 14.44
CA LEU A 13 9.48 -10.32 13.42
C LEU A 13 8.30 -10.14 12.46
N HIS A 14 7.60 -11.24 12.15
CA HIS A 14 6.48 -11.24 11.20
C HIS A 14 5.08 -11.31 11.86
N GLY A 15 4.99 -11.09 13.18
CA GLY A 15 3.71 -11.07 13.89
C GLY A 15 2.92 -12.38 13.84
N ARG A 16 3.58 -13.53 13.54
CA ARG A 16 2.89 -14.82 13.39
C ARG A 16 2.36 -15.34 14.72
N PRO A 17 1.26 -16.10 14.73
CA PRO A 17 0.69 -16.69 15.94
C PRO A 17 1.57 -17.80 16.53
N ASN A 18 1.16 -18.31 17.71
CA ASN A 18 1.78 -19.43 18.43
C ASN A 18 3.20 -19.15 18.95
N ILE A 19 3.36 -17.98 19.59
CA ILE A 19 4.58 -17.59 20.32
C ILE A 19 4.19 -17.34 21.78
N SER A 20 4.95 -17.90 22.74
CA SER A 20 4.73 -17.58 24.14
C SER A 20 5.08 -16.11 24.43
N LYS A 21 4.35 -15.51 25.36
CA LYS A 21 4.58 -14.11 25.79
C LYS A 21 6.04 -13.89 26.22
N ILE A 22 6.61 -14.83 26.97
CA ILE A 22 7.99 -14.78 27.45
C ILE A 22 8.99 -14.78 26.27
N ALA A 23 8.77 -15.60 25.23
CA ALA A 23 9.65 -15.65 24.08
C ALA A 23 9.56 -14.37 23.26
N ARG A 24 8.36 -13.81 23.08
CA ARG A 24 8.14 -12.54 22.42
C ARG A 24 8.89 -11.41 23.11
N GLU A 25 8.70 -11.24 24.43
CA GLU A 25 9.37 -10.20 25.22
C GLU A 25 10.91 -10.28 25.13
N LYS A 26 11.47 -11.51 25.17
CA LYS A 26 12.92 -11.71 25.03
C LYS A 26 13.44 -11.24 23.64
N VAL A 27 12.72 -11.54 22.59
CA VAL A 27 13.10 -11.13 21.22
C VAL A 27 12.96 -9.62 21.07
N GLU A 28 11.83 -9.05 21.47
CA GLU A 28 11.57 -7.60 21.37
C GLU A 28 12.61 -6.79 22.14
N LYS A 29 13.01 -7.25 23.34
CA LYS A 29 14.08 -6.62 24.12
C LYS A 29 15.42 -6.59 23.36
N VAL A 30 15.78 -7.70 22.72
CA VAL A 30 17.03 -7.77 21.93
C VAL A 30 16.93 -6.89 20.69
N LEU A 31 15.81 -6.92 19.98
CA LEU A 31 15.57 -6.07 18.81
C LEU A 31 15.71 -4.57 19.15
N ALA A 32 15.15 -4.16 20.31
CA ALA A 32 15.30 -2.80 20.81
C ALA A 32 16.77 -2.45 21.14
N GLN A 33 17.49 -3.37 21.80
CA GLN A 33 18.89 -3.17 22.16
C GLN A 33 19.83 -2.98 20.97
N ILE A 34 19.57 -3.71 19.86
CA ILE A 34 20.39 -3.63 18.64
C ILE A 34 19.87 -2.60 17.65
N ASN A 35 18.83 -1.85 18.02
CA ASN A 35 18.13 -0.92 17.12
C ASN A 35 17.79 -1.57 15.76
N TYR A 36 17.25 -2.78 15.82
CA TYR A 36 16.97 -3.57 14.62
C TYR A 36 15.94 -2.87 13.72
N GLN A 37 16.34 -2.59 12.50
CA GLN A 37 15.42 -2.14 11.45
C GLN A 37 15.26 -3.28 10.43
N PRO A 38 14.03 -3.71 10.12
CA PRO A 38 13.81 -4.71 9.08
C PRO A 38 14.41 -4.24 7.76
N ASN A 39 15.20 -5.08 7.14
CA ASN A 39 15.67 -4.81 5.79
C ASN A 39 14.51 -5.08 4.83
N MET A 40 13.89 -4.02 4.32
CA MET A 40 12.75 -4.10 3.39
C MET A 40 13.11 -4.86 2.11
N TYR A 41 14.34 -4.72 1.61
CA TYR A 41 14.82 -5.45 0.43
C TYR A 41 14.86 -6.96 0.69
N ALA A 42 15.44 -7.38 1.82
CA ALA A 42 15.47 -8.79 2.18
C ALA A 42 14.07 -9.37 2.40
N SER A 43 13.15 -8.58 2.96
CA SER A 43 11.76 -8.99 3.15
C SER A 43 11.04 -9.12 1.80
N ALA A 44 11.17 -8.16 0.90
CA ALA A 44 10.56 -8.20 -0.43
C ALA A 44 11.02 -9.42 -1.24
N LEU A 45 12.32 -9.70 -1.24
CA LEU A 45 12.91 -10.89 -1.89
C LEU A 45 12.40 -12.21 -1.28
N ALA A 46 12.19 -12.26 0.05
CA ALA A 46 11.73 -13.48 0.72
C ALA A 46 10.25 -13.80 0.44
N TYR A 47 9.41 -12.77 0.24
CA TYR A 47 7.98 -12.95 0.08
C TYR A 47 7.52 -13.10 -1.37
N ASN A 48 8.32 -12.69 -2.36
CA ASN A 48 7.99 -12.71 -3.80
C ASN A 48 6.54 -12.25 -4.09
N LYS A 49 6.04 -11.28 -3.28
CA LYS A 49 4.68 -10.74 -3.39
C LYS A 49 4.71 -9.53 -4.30
N SER A 50 3.84 -9.51 -5.28
CA SER A 50 3.58 -8.32 -6.09
C SER A 50 2.50 -7.45 -5.44
N TYR A 51 2.64 -6.15 -5.58
CA TYR A 51 1.69 -5.17 -5.08
C TYR A 51 1.19 -4.33 -6.25
N THR A 52 -0.12 -4.13 -6.32
CA THR A 52 -0.74 -3.27 -7.33
C THR A 52 -1.45 -2.11 -6.65
N PHE A 53 -0.99 -0.91 -6.96
CA PHE A 53 -1.60 0.34 -6.53
C PHE A 53 -2.35 0.96 -7.69
N TYR A 54 -3.51 1.56 -7.41
CA TYR A 54 -4.28 2.27 -8.42
C TYR A 54 -4.24 3.76 -8.15
N LEU A 55 -3.91 4.53 -9.19
CA LEU A 55 -4.00 5.99 -9.20
C LEU A 55 -5.30 6.39 -9.89
N LEU A 56 -6.25 6.96 -9.14
CA LEU A 56 -7.45 7.57 -9.70
C LEU A 56 -7.20 9.06 -9.93
N VAL A 57 -7.17 9.48 -11.20
CA VAL A 57 -6.84 10.85 -11.60
C VAL A 57 -7.84 11.34 -12.66
N PRO A 58 -8.15 12.64 -12.72
CA PRO A 58 -8.94 13.20 -13.80
C PRO A 58 -8.32 12.93 -15.16
N GLN A 59 -9.16 12.65 -16.16
CA GLN A 59 -8.72 12.60 -17.54
C GLN A 59 -8.14 13.97 -17.96
N HIS A 60 -6.95 13.97 -18.52
CA HIS A 60 -6.22 15.17 -18.91
C HIS A 60 -5.46 14.94 -20.20
N GLU A 61 -5.36 15.97 -21.04
CA GLU A 61 -4.62 15.92 -22.30
C GLU A 61 -3.29 16.70 -22.23
N SER A 62 -3.24 17.79 -21.47
CA SER A 62 -2.06 18.66 -21.35
C SER A 62 -2.10 19.53 -20.10
N GLU A 63 -2.81 19.13 -19.07
CA GLU A 63 -2.82 19.86 -17.80
C GLU A 63 -1.63 19.41 -16.95
N ALA A 64 -0.56 20.18 -16.96
CA ALA A 64 0.73 19.89 -16.31
C ALA A 64 0.58 19.36 -14.87
N TYR A 65 -0.41 19.84 -14.12
CA TYR A 65 -0.64 19.43 -12.74
C TYR A 65 -0.99 17.92 -12.61
N TRP A 66 -1.88 17.41 -13.45
CA TRP A 66 -2.30 16.00 -13.41
C TRP A 66 -1.23 15.09 -14.00
N GLU A 67 -0.56 15.55 -15.07
CA GLU A 67 0.57 14.88 -15.69
C GLU A 67 1.72 14.68 -14.69
N GLU A 68 2.07 15.71 -13.92
CA GLU A 68 3.10 15.63 -12.88
C GLU A 68 2.76 14.62 -11.77
N ILE A 69 1.48 14.51 -11.37
CA ILE A 69 1.02 13.51 -10.39
C ILE A 69 1.18 12.10 -10.95
N GLU A 70 0.75 11.88 -12.19
CA GLU A 70 0.85 10.58 -12.86
C GLU A 70 2.31 10.18 -13.06
N GLU A 71 3.13 11.06 -13.63
CA GLU A 71 4.56 10.83 -13.81
C GLU A 71 5.27 10.55 -12.47
N GLY A 72 4.93 11.29 -11.42
CA GLY A 72 5.47 11.09 -10.08
C GLY A 72 5.17 9.70 -9.52
N ALA A 73 3.94 9.23 -9.70
CA ALA A 73 3.50 7.90 -9.27
C ALA A 73 4.21 6.79 -10.07
N MET A 74 4.27 6.94 -11.39
CA MET A 74 4.94 5.98 -12.28
C MET A 74 6.45 5.90 -12.00
N LYS A 75 7.10 7.04 -11.81
CA LYS A 75 8.52 7.11 -11.45
C LYS A 75 8.80 6.47 -10.09
N ALA A 76 7.92 6.67 -9.12
CA ALA A 76 8.04 6.04 -7.80
C ALA A 76 7.94 4.51 -7.90
N ALA A 77 7.07 3.98 -8.75
CA ALA A 77 6.95 2.55 -9.03
C ALA A 77 8.22 2.01 -9.73
N GLU A 78 8.73 2.72 -10.73
CA GLU A 78 9.95 2.32 -11.45
C GLU A 78 11.17 2.22 -10.52
N VAL A 79 11.40 3.22 -9.68
CA VAL A 79 12.50 3.21 -8.68
C VAL A 79 12.37 2.06 -7.69
N ARG A 80 11.17 1.55 -7.49
CA ARG A 80 10.87 0.45 -6.55
C ARG A 80 10.48 -0.86 -7.24
N ARG A 81 10.80 -1.02 -8.50
CA ARG A 81 10.49 -2.21 -9.30
C ARG A 81 10.98 -3.52 -8.64
N ASP A 82 12.11 -3.48 -7.94
CA ASP A 82 12.66 -4.64 -7.23
C ASP A 82 11.76 -5.12 -6.06
N PHE A 83 10.79 -4.30 -5.63
CA PHE A 83 9.76 -4.69 -4.66
C PHE A 83 8.50 -5.23 -5.32
N HIS A 84 8.50 -5.45 -6.63
CA HIS A 84 7.34 -5.89 -7.41
C HIS A 84 6.11 -4.99 -7.22
N ILE A 85 6.35 -3.67 -7.23
CA ILE A 85 5.31 -2.65 -7.11
C ILE A 85 4.90 -2.23 -8.52
N ASN A 86 3.59 -2.37 -8.81
CA ASN A 86 2.94 -1.84 -10.01
C ASN A 86 2.04 -0.66 -9.63
N VAL A 87 1.98 0.34 -10.50
CA VAL A 87 0.98 1.41 -10.46
C VAL A 87 0.17 1.36 -11.75
N GLU A 88 -1.15 1.29 -11.62
CA GLU A 88 -2.09 1.36 -12.74
C GLU A 88 -2.95 2.60 -12.59
N VAL A 89 -3.21 3.29 -13.72
CA VAL A 89 -3.95 4.54 -13.72
C VAL A 89 -5.39 4.28 -14.12
N ILE A 90 -6.33 4.86 -13.36
CA ILE A 90 -7.76 4.85 -13.64
C ILE A 90 -8.20 6.29 -13.85
N TYR A 91 -8.61 6.61 -15.08
CA TYR A 91 -9.07 7.94 -15.43
C TYR A 91 -10.57 8.10 -15.22
N TYR A 92 -10.98 9.28 -14.76
CA TYR A 92 -12.38 9.68 -14.66
C TYR A 92 -12.59 11.09 -15.21
N ASP A 93 -13.80 11.39 -15.69
CA ASP A 93 -14.17 12.75 -16.08
C ASP A 93 -14.55 13.57 -14.83
N ARG A 94 -13.76 14.61 -14.51
CA ARG A 94 -13.98 15.46 -13.33
C ARG A 94 -15.30 16.26 -13.38
N PHE A 95 -15.86 16.43 -14.56
CA PHE A 95 -17.13 17.13 -14.78
C PHE A 95 -18.34 16.19 -14.78
N ASN A 96 -18.13 14.89 -14.75
CA ASN A 96 -19.16 13.87 -14.75
C ASN A 96 -19.06 12.95 -13.51
N ALA A 97 -19.94 13.20 -12.53
CA ALA A 97 -19.96 12.44 -11.28
C ALA A 97 -20.15 10.94 -11.47
N GLU A 98 -20.94 10.54 -12.49
CA GLU A 98 -21.22 9.14 -12.76
C GLU A 98 -19.96 8.38 -13.17
N THR A 99 -19.09 9.01 -13.95
CA THR A 99 -17.80 8.39 -14.32
C THR A 99 -16.95 8.16 -13.09
N PHE A 100 -16.89 9.12 -12.16
CA PHE A 100 -16.13 8.94 -10.91
C PHE A 100 -16.71 7.80 -10.06
N VAL A 101 -18.05 7.72 -9.90
CA VAL A 101 -18.71 6.60 -9.20
C VAL A 101 -18.35 5.26 -9.84
N ASN A 102 -18.41 5.17 -11.17
CA ASN A 102 -18.09 3.95 -11.89
C ASN A 102 -16.63 3.54 -11.70
N GLN A 103 -15.70 4.49 -11.74
CA GLN A 103 -14.27 4.21 -11.59
C GLN A 103 -13.87 3.84 -10.16
N VAL A 104 -14.46 4.45 -9.12
CA VAL A 104 -14.21 4.03 -7.74
C VAL A 104 -14.76 2.62 -7.46
N ASN A 105 -15.92 2.26 -8.03
CA ASN A 105 -16.44 0.90 -7.92
C ASN A 105 -15.59 -0.11 -8.70
N HIS A 106 -15.11 0.27 -9.87
CA HIS A 106 -14.18 -0.53 -10.65
C HIS A 106 -12.89 -0.78 -9.87
N CYS A 107 -12.26 0.26 -9.34
CA CYS A 107 -11.06 0.15 -8.50
C CYS A 107 -11.27 -0.82 -7.33
N LEU A 108 -12.40 -0.72 -6.62
CA LEU A 108 -12.72 -1.64 -5.52
C LEU A 108 -12.88 -3.10 -5.97
N SER A 109 -13.34 -3.34 -7.21
CA SER A 109 -13.50 -4.70 -7.76
C SER A 109 -12.17 -5.36 -8.10
N LEU A 110 -11.12 -4.57 -8.33
CA LEU A 110 -9.77 -5.03 -8.65
C LEU A 110 -8.96 -5.47 -7.41
N ASN A 111 -9.52 -5.30 -6.20
CA ASN A 111 -8.87 -5.62 -4.92
C ASN A 111 -7.45 -5.03 -4.79
N PRO A 112 -7.31 -3.70 -4.82
CA PRO A 112 -6.01 -3.02 -4.77
C PRO A 112 -5.24 -3.31 -3.47
N ASP A 113 -3.91 -3.34 -3.56
CA ASP A 113 -3.05 -3.32 -2.38
C ASP A 113 -2.93 -1.90 -1.77
N GLY A 114 -3.27 -0.86 -2.54
CA GLY A 114 -3.37 0.52 -2.08
C GLY A 114 -3.92 1.43 -3.17
N VAL A 115 -4.37 2.60 -2.79
CA VAL A 115 -5.01 3.56 -3.70
C VAL A 115 -4.45 4.97 -3.50
N ILE A 116 -4.18 5.64 -4.61
CA ILE A 116 -3.92 7.08 -4.67
C ILE A 116 -5.14 7.68 -5.37
N VAL A 117 -5.88 8.55 -4.70
CA VAL A 117 -7.07 9.14 -5.30
C VAL A 117 -7.01 10.66 -5.31
N VAL A 118 -7.16 11.24 -6.49
CA VAL A 118 -7.45 12.66 -6.62
C VAL A 118 -8.95 12.83 -6.45
N PRO A 119 -9.42 13.55 -5.40
CA PRO A 119 -10.85 13.65 -5.12
C PRO A 119 -11.55 14.55 -6.13
N ALA A 120 -12.67 14.07 -6.72
CA ALA A 120 -13.51 14.87 -7.60
C ALA A 120 -14.71 15.49 -6.86
N GLN A 121 -15.40 14.70 -6.08
CA GLN A 121 -16.59 15.09 -5.32
C GLN A 121 -16.51 14.56 -3.89
N LEU A 122 -16.73 15.44 -2.93
CA LEU A 122 -16.52 15.17 -1.51
C LEU A 122 -17.30 13.94 -1.02
N GLU A 123 -18.60 13.88 -1.28
CA GLU A 123 -19.45 12.79 -0.77
C GLU A 123 -19.11 11.43 -1.38
N ILE A 124 -18.80 11.39 -2.68
CA ILE A 124 -18.41 10.16 -3.37
C ILE A 124 -17.04 9.71 -2.87
N THR A 125 -16.10 10.66 -2.75
CA THR A 125 -14.77 10.38 -2.23
C THR A 125 -14.83 9.85 -0.81
N ARG A 126 -15.64 10.44 0.06
CA ARG A 126 -15.85 9.97 1.44
C ARG A 126 -16.38 8.55 1.47
N THR A 127 -17.46 8.27 0.73
CA THR A 127 -18.02 6.92 0.64
C THR A 127 -17.01 5.91 0.12
N PHE A 128 -16.16 6.31 -0.81
CA PHE A 128 -15.08 5.46 -1.34
C PHE A 128 -14.00 5.18 -0.29
N THR A 129 -13.53 6.21 0.40
CA THR A 129 -12.50 6.06 1.44
C THR A 129 -13.01 5.26 2.64
N ASP A 130 -14.29 5.39 3.01
CA ASP A 130 -14.92 4.55 4.04
C ASP A 130 -14.86 3.06 3.63
N LYS A 131 -15.18 2.73 2.38
CA LYS A 131 -15.07 1.35 1.86
C LYS A 131 -13.62 0.84 1.82
N LEU A 132 -12.66 1.69 1.48
CA LEU A 132 -11.23 1.32 1.53
C LEU A 132 -10.81 1.02 2.98
N HIS A 133 -11.24 1.85 3.92
CA HIS A 133 -10.96 1.66 5.35
C HIS A 133 -11.58 0.35 5.88
N GLU A 134 -12.85 0.07 5.57
CA GLU A 134 -13.53 -1.19 5.93
C GLU A 134 -12.80 -2.43 5.43
N ARG A 135 -12.16 -2.33 4.24
CA ARG A 135 -11.39 -3.43 3.63
C ARG A 135 -9.92 -3.45 4.05
N ASN A 136 -9.49 -2.52 4.94
CA ASN A 136 -8.09 -2.32 5.32
C ASN A 136 -7.16 -2.06 4.12
N ILE A 137 -7.65 -1.36 3.10
CA ILE A 137 -6.86 -0.95 1.94
C ILE A 137 -6.26 0.44 2.24
N PRO A 138 -4.92 0.59 2.28
CA PRO A 138 -4.29 1.89 2.49
C PRO A 138 -4.56 2.82 1.31
N PHE A 139 -4.74 4.10 1.60
CA PHE A 139 -4.94 5.11 0.57
C PHE A 139 -4.33 6.46 0.95
N VAL A 140 -4.07 7.28 -0.07
CA VAL A 140 -3.68 8.70 0.04
C VAL A 140 -4.56 9.55 -0.89
N MET A 141 -4.71 10.85 -0.54
CA MET A 141 -5.43 11.84 -1.33
C MET A 141 -4.54 13.04 -1.60
#